data_3215b3dc5d0d52c4e0ab26281d478a15
#
_entry.id   3215b3dc5d0d52c4e0ab26281d478a15
#
_cell.length_a   1.000
_cell.length_b   1.000
_cell.length_c   1.000
_cell.angle_alpha   90.00
_cell.angle_beta   90.00
_cell.angle_gamma   90.00
#
_symmetry.space_group_name_H-M   'P 1'
#
loop_
_entity.id
_entity.type
_entity.pdbx_description
1 polymer ?
#
loop_
_entity_poly.entity_id
_entity_poly.type
_entity_poly.pdbx_seq_one_letter_code
_entity_poly.pdbx_strand_id
1 'polypeptide(L)'
;MNKSGLERRSFLGLICASALVPSCLHAATRTVTDSRGRQVVLGAASRIACIGGTITETLYRLGAADQIVAVDTTSTWPEAALKDKKSLGYMRAISSEGVLSVKPDLILAMDAAGPADAMSQLVASGIPIVFVDSTPSPDAIIGRTQFLAKVVNREQAGTQLAQDIQQKFSALKDWRDTHAASPRVLFIMRMTNNRPLAAGRGTAADAVIRLAGGVNVGADLQGYKLLNTESLVTLKPDIILTMNQGGEDIRKALLSDPGFSLTPAGQKKAIVEMEGERLLGFGPRTPEAALDLARLMAKAEHPA
;
A
#
# COMPACT_ATOMS: atom_id res chain seq x y z
N MET A 1 84.76 -51.81 -28.93
CA MET A 1 84.66 -50.52 -29.61
C MET A 1 83.16 -50.24 -29.87
N ASN A 2 82.64 -49.33 -29.17
CA ASN A 2 81.21 -49.27 -28.92
C ASN A 2 80.67 -47.91 -29.44
N LYS A 3 79.56 -47.90 -30.17
CA LYS A 3 78.85 -46.67 -30.51
C LYS A 3 77.43 -46.81 -30.03
N SER A 4 77.15 -45.97 -29.07
CA SER A 4 75.87 -45.73 -28.48
C SER A 4 74.93 -44.89 -29.40
N GLY A 5 73.74 -45.48 -29.68
CA GLY A 5 72.64 -44.71 -30.34
C GLY A 5 71.71 -44.08 -29.31
N LEU A 6 71.54 -42.78 -29.42
CA LEU A 6 70.54 -42.01 -28.64
C LEU A 6 69.20 -42.09 -29.35
N GLU A 7 68.24 -42.66 -28.72
CA GLU A 7 66.83 -42.57 -29.16
C GLU A 7 66.21 -41.30 -28.64
N ARG A 8 65.66 -40.45 -29.55
CA ARG A 8 64.86 -39.32 -29.27
C ARG A 8 63.42 -39.73 -29.06
N ARG A 9 62.94 -39.74 -27.81
CA ARG A 9 61.53 -39.88 -27.52
C ARG A 9 60.86 -38.47 -27.65
N SER A 10 60.02 -38.36 -28.66
CA SER A 10 59.15 -37.20 -28.87
C SER A 10 57.98 -37.23 -27.89
N PHE A 11 57.94 -36.29 -26.95
CA PHE A 11 56.77 -36.07 -26.08
C PHE A 11 55.75 -35.21 -26.84
N LEU A 12 54.64 -35.83 -27.31
CA LEU A 12 53.48 -35.08 -27.77
C LEU A 12 52.71 -34.58 -26.55
N GLY A 13 52.83 -33.31 -26.26
CA GLY A 13 51.99 -32.62 -25.26
C GLY A 13 50.57 -32.40 -25.80
N LEU A 14 49.61 -33.12 -25.23
CA LEU A 14 48.18 -32.92 -25.50
C LEU A 14 47.71 -31.70 -24.75
N ILE A 15 47.56 -30.56 -25.45
CA ILE A 15 46.95 -29.32 -24.92
C ILE A 15 45.43 -29.52 -24.90
N CYS A 16 44.86 -29.86 -23.75
CA CYS A 16 43.41 -29.79 -23.54
C CYS A 16 42.99 -28.33 -23.49
N ALA A 17 42.48 -27.76 -24.57
CA ALA A 17 41.80 -26.51 -24.59
C ALA A 17 40.44 -26.67 -23.89
N SER A 18 40.39 -26.28 -22.61
CA SER A 18 39.13 -26.16 -21.86
C SER A 18 38.33 -25.00 -22.46
N ALA A 19 37.36 -25.31 -23.31
CA ALA A 19 36.39 -24.35 -23.78
C ALA A 19 35.54 -23.84 -22.57
N LEU A 20 35.81 -22.63 -22.09
CA LEU A 20 34.89 -21.90 -21.20
C LEU A 20 33.61 -21.65 -21.99
N VAL A 21 32.61 -22.50 -21.84
CA VAL A 21 31.24 -22.21 -22.26
C VAL A 21 30.72 -21.16 -21.31
N PRO A 22 30.37 -19.94 -21.77
CA PRO A 22 29.72 -18.98 -20.90
C PRO A 22 28.39 -19.57 -20.45
N SER A 23 28.28 -19.95 -19.17
CA SER A 23 26.99 -20.25 -18.55
C SER A 23 26.11 -19.02 -18.66
N CYS A 24 25.24 -18.95 -19.65
CA CYS A 24 24.11 -18.04 -19.62
C CYS A 24 23.31 -18.37 -18.35
N LEU A 25 23.51 -17.56 -17.29
CA LEU A 25 22.61 -17.55 -16.14
C LEU A 25 21.21 -17.16 -16.69
N HIS A 26 20.42 -18.15 -17.07
CA HIS A 26 19.00 -17.94 -17.27
C HIS A 26 18.45 -17.57 -15.88
N ALA A 27 18.08 -16.31 -15.70
CA ALA A 27 17.32 -15.92 -14.52
C ALA A 27 16.11 -16.85 -14.43
N ALA A 28 16.03 -17.62 -13.35
CA ALA A 28 14.95 -18.58 -13.17
C ALA A 28 13.62 -17.85 -13.25
N THR A 29 12.82 -18.15 -14.27
CA THR A 29 11.46 -17.65 -14.38
C THR A 29 10.60 -18.32 -13.32
N ARG A 30 9.74 -17.56 -12.67
CA ARG A 30 8.77 -18.08 -11.71
C ARG A 30 7.39 -17.59 -12.04
N THR A 31 6.38 -18.32 -11.65
CA THR A 31 4.98 -17.94 -11.84
C THR A 31 4.36 -17.59 -10.51
N VAL A 32 3.60 -16.50 -10.47
CA VAL A 32 2.78 -16.09 -9.34
C VAL A 32 1.32 -15.97 -9.76
N THR A 33 0.40 -16.25 -8.84
CA THR A 33 -1.03 -15.97 -9.04
C THR A 33 -1.34 -14.62 -8.42
N ASP A 34 -1.83 -13.68 -9.21
CA ASP A 34 -2.19 -12.34 -8.74
C ASP A 34 -3.59 -12.30 -8.08
N SER A 35 -3.98 -11.15 -7.51
CA SER A 35 -5.27 -10.97 -6.83
C SER A 35 -6.50 -11.16 -7.74
N ARG A 36 -6.30 -11.10 -9.07
CA ARG A 36 -7.32 -11.34 -10.08
C ARG A 36 -7.33 -12.78 -10.60
N GLY A 37 -6.57 -13.68 -9.95
CA GLY A 37 -6.47 -15.10 -10.32
C GLY A 37 -5.63 -15.39 -11.56
N ARG A 38 -4.88 -14.39 -12.10
CA ARG A 38 -4.06 -14.59 -13.30
C ARG A 38 -2.71 -15.20 -12.94
N GLN A 39 -2.25 -16.13 -13.77
CA GLN A 39 -0.88 -16.65 -13.70
C GLN A 39 0.05 -15.67 -14.43
N VAL A 40 1.00 -15.09 -13.71
CA VAL A 40 1.97 -14.12 -14.25
C VAL A 40 3.36 -14.70 -14.15
N VAL A 41 4.02 -14.83 -15.29
CA VAL A 41 5.42 -15.29 -15.37
C VAL A 41 6.34 -14.09 -15.11
N LEU A 42 7.19 -14.21 -14.10
CA LEU A 42 8.13 -13.19 -13.69
C LEU A 42 9.55 -13.60 -14.10
N GLY A 43 10.26 -12.67 -14.72
CA GLY A 43 11.72 -12.71 -14.89
C GLY A 43 12.44 -12.02 -13.72
N ALA A 44 13.71 -11.69 -13.92
CA ALA A 44 14.42 -10.77 -13.02
C ALA A 44 13.84 -9.37 -13.18
N ALA A 45 13.21 -8.85 -12.14
CA ALA A 45 12.66 -7.49 -12.14
C ALA A 45 13.70 -6.53 -11.57
N SER A 46 14.11 -5.55 -12.37
CA SER A 46 15.05 -4.49 -12.00
C SER A 46 14.47 -3.09 -12.21
N ARG A 47 13.32 -3.00 -12.87
CA ARG A 47 12.65 -1.75 -13.23
C ARG A 47 11.15 -1.85 -12.93
N ILE A 48 10.80 -1.70 -11.67
CA ILE A 48 9.42 -1.87 -11.19
C ILE A 48 8.68 -0.52 -11.22
N ALA A 49 7.53 -0.48 -11.88
CA ALA A 49 6.56 0.60 -11.75
C ALA A 49 5.53 0.22 -10.67
N CYS A 50 5.43 1.02 -9.61
CA CYS A 50 4.52 0.79 -8.49
C CYS A 50 3.30 1.71 -8.60
N ILE A 51 2.10 1.11 -8.64
CA ILE A 51 0.81 1.79 -8.69
C ILE A 51 0.04 1.45 -7.40
N GLY A 52 0.24 2.27 -6.37
CA GLY A 52 -0.30 2.15 -5.02
C GLY A 52 0.76 2.33 -3.95
N GLY A 53 0.55 3.30 -3.05
CA GLY A 53 1.49 3.68 -1.98
C GLY A 53 1.85 2.52 -1.06
N THR A 54 0.91 1.65 -0.78
CA THR A 54 1.14 0.42 0.01
C THR A 54 2.16 -0.52 -0.63
N ILE A 55 2.15 -0.66 -1.96
CA ILE A 55 3.15 -1.46 -2.69
C ILE A 55 4.52 -0.81 -2.51
N THR A 56 4.61 0.49 -2.78
CA THR A 56 5.84 1.26 -2.64
C THR A 56 6.42 1.14 -1.24
N GLU A 57 5.62 1.40 -0.20
CA GLU A 57 6.03 1.26 1.19
C GLU A 57 6.56 -0.14 1.49
N THR A 58 5.85 -1.17 1.05
CA THR A 58 6.25 -2.56 1.29
C THR A 58 7.58 -2.88 0.62
N LEU A 59 7.79 -2.48 -0.63
CA LEU A 59 9.06 -2.71 -1.34
C LEU A 59 10.23 -1.98 -0.67
N TYR A 60 10.03 -0.74 -0.20
CA TYR A 60 11.06 -0.03 0.58
C TYR A 60 11.43 -0.77 1.86
N ARG A 61 10.45 -1.28 2.61
CA ARG A 61 10.67 -2.06 3.83
C ARG A 61 11.32 -3.43 3.56
N LEU A 62 11.10 -4.00 2.39
CA LEU A 62 11.76 -5.23 1.94
C LEU A 62 13.19 -5.02 1.43
N GLY A 63 13.69 -3.77 1.38
CA GLY A 63 14.99 -3.46 0.82
C GLY A 63 15.07 -3.61 -0.70
N ALA A 64 13.96 -3.38 -1.41
CA ALA A 64 13.87 -3.46 -2.87
C ALA A 64 13.68 -2.07 -3.53
N ALA A 65 14.02 -0.99 -2.84
CA ALA A 65 13.85 0.38 -3.31
C ALA A 65 14.65 0.69 -4.58
N ASP A 66 15.79 0.05 -4.77
CA ASP A 66 16.65 0.16 -5.96
C ASP A 66 15.99 -0.38 -7.24
N GLN A 67 15.06 -1.33 -7.10
CA GLN A 67 14.30 -1.88 -8.22
C GLN A 67 13.15 -0.95 -8.67
N ILE A 68 12.75 0.03 -7.86
CA ILE A 68 11.63 0.94 -8.18
C ILE A 68 12.11 2.06 -9.10
N VAL A 69 11.47 2.20 -10.26
CA VAL A 69 11.76 3.29 -11.21
C VAL A 69 10.70 4.38 -11.23
N ALA A 70 9.46 4.05 -10.87
CA ALA A 70 8.37 5.02 -10.84
C ALA A 70 7.30 4.62 -9.81
N VAL A 71 6.61 5.61 -9.27
CA VAL A 71 5.59 5.46 -8.23
C VAL A 71 4.39 6.37 -8.52
N ASP A 72 3.21 6.02 -8.03
CA ASP A 72 2.05 6.89 -8.08
C ASP A 72 2.03 7.90 -6.91
N THR A 73 1.15 8.90 -6.97
CA THR A 73 1.10 9.99 -5.98
C THR A 73 0.66 9.57 -4.58
N THR A 74 0.13 8.36 -4.40
CA THR A 74 -0.17 7.81 -3.06
C THR A 74 1.07 7.27 -2.35
N SER A 75 2.21 7.19 -3.03
CA SER A 75 3.49 6.70 -2.49
C SER A 75 4.16 7.74 -1.57
N THR A 76 3.43 8.24 -0.57
CA THR A 76 3.88 9.31 0.35
C THR A 76 4.92 8.85 1.35
N TRP A 77 5.11 7.53 1.50
CA TRP A 77 6.12 6.97 2.40
C TRP A 77 6.99 5.90 1.70
N PRO A 78 8.31 5.93 1.96
CA PRO A 78 9.04 7.03 2.58
C PRO A 78 9.03 8.28 1.71
N GLU A 79 9.26 9.44 2.27
CA GLU A 79 9.27 10.72 1.52
C GLU A 79 10.19 10.68 0.29
N ALA A 80 11.30 9.93 0.37
CA ALA A 80 12.21 9.68 -0.73
C ALA A 80 11.53 9.05 -1.95
N ALA A 81 10.42 8.30 -1.78
CA ALA A 81 9.74 7.64 -2.89
C ALA A 81 9.22 8.66 -3.92
N LEU A 82 8.48 9.68 -3.48
CA LEU A 82 7.98 10.73 -4.39
C LEU A 82 9.07 11.70 -4.84
N LYS A 83 10.12 11.88 -4.02
CA LYS A 83 11.21 12.79 -4.33
C LYS A 83 12.15 12.23 -5.39
N ASP A 84 12.48 10.94 -5.30
CA ASP A 84 13.56 10.32 -6.07
C ASP A 84 13.05 9.49 -7.26
N LYS A 85 11.76 9.12 -7.27
CA LYS A 85 11.19 8.28 -8.33
C LYS A 85 10.27 9.09 -9.24
N LYS A 86 10.14 8.65 -10.51
CA LYS A 86 9.26 9.33 -11.46
C LYS A 86 7.80 9.15 -11.03
N SER A 87 7.02 10.23 -11.02
CA SER A 87 5.59 10.16 -10.72
C SER A 87 4.79 9.62 -11.90
N LEU A 88 3.86 8.70 -11.61
CA LEU A 88 2.90 8.12 -12.56
C LEU A 88 1.51 8.80 -12.50
N GLY A 89 1.36 9.83 -11.67
CA GLY A 89 0.05 10.42 -11.38
C GLY A 89 -0.70 9.64 -10.29
N TYR A 90 -2.01 9.88 -10.16
CA TYR A 90 -2.85 9.27 -9.11
C TYR A 90 -3.27 7.84 -9.50
N MET A 91 -3.16 6.89 -8.58
CA MET A 91 -3.40 5.45 -8.84
C MET A 91 -4.76 5.13 -9.50
N ARG A 92 -5.79 5.95 -9.32
CA ARG A 92 -7.10 5.77 -9.96
C ARG A 92 -7.30 6.59 -11.25
N ALA A 93 -6.26 7.33 -11.67
CA ALA A 93 -6.24 8.13 -12.89
C ALA A 93 -4.93 7.93 -13.67
N ILE A 94 -4.44 6.69 -13.70
CA ILE A 94 -3.19 6.30 -14.36
C ILE A 94 -3.33 6.42 -15.89
N SER A 95 -2.28 6.93 -16.53
CA SER A 95 -2.09 6.83 -17.98
C SER A 95 -1.22 5.62 -18.31
N SER A 96 -1.71 4.73 -19.17
CA SER A 96 -0.93 3.57 -19.64
C SER A 96 0.34 4.02 -20.36
N GLU A 97 0.27 5.07 -21.18
CA GLU A 97 1.42 5.67 -21.85
C GLU A 97 2.46 6.19 -20.83
N GLY A 98 2.00 6.89 -19.78
CA GLY A 98 2.86 7.37 -18.70
C GLY A 98 3.61 6.24 -18.00
N VAL A 99 2.96 5.12 -17.74
CA VAL A 99 3.58 3.92 -17.15
C VAL A 99 4.58 3.30 -18.12
N LEU A 100 4.21 3.10 -19.40
CA LEU A 100 5.07 2.48 -20.40
C LEU A 100 6.30 3.36 -20.72
N SER A 101 6.18 4.69 -20.61
CA SER A 101 7.28 5.62 -20.88
C SER A 101 8.50 5.43 -19.97
N VAL A 102 8.33 4.86 -18.76
CA VAL A 102 9.43 4.56 -17.84
C VAL A 102 10.11 3.23 -18.15
N LYS A 103 9.66 2.51 -19.19
CA LYS A 103 10.19 1.22 -19.65
C LYS A 103 10.34 0.23 -18.47
N PRO A 104 9.26 -0.09 -17.75
CA PRO A 104 9.33 -1.07 -16.66
C PRO A 104 9.50 -2.47 -17.23
N ASP A 105 10.14 -3.35 -16.47
CA ASP A 105 10.17 -4.80 -16.72
C ASP A 105 9.15 -5.55 -15.85
N LEU A 106 8.55 -4.87 -14.86
CA LEU A 106 7.45 -5.34 -14.05
C LEU A 106 6.57 -4.16 -13.62
N ILE A 107 5.26 -4.35 -13.67
CA ILE A 107 4.28 -3.42 -13.12
C ILE A 107 3.61 -4.10 -11.91
N LEU A 108 3.61 -3.43 -10.76
CA LEU A 108 2.86 -3.82 -9.58
C LEU A 108 1.73 -2.82 -9.37
N ALA A 109 0.50 -3.27 -9.39
CA ALA A 109 -0.66 -2.40 -9.25
C ALA A 109 -1.63 -2.94 -8.20
N MET A 110 -2.11 -2.06 -7.30
CA MET A 110 -3.25 -2.43 -6.45
C MET A 110 -4.43 -2.81 -7.34
N ASP A 111 -5.22 -3.79 -6.97
CA ASP A 111 -6.38 -4.22 -7.76
C ASP A 111 -7.47 -3.13 -7.89
N ALA A 112 -7.47 -2.15 -6.97
CA ALA A 112 -8.27 -0.93 -7.02
C ALA A 112 -7.70 0.18 -7.93
N ALA A 113 -6.55 -0.05 -8.60
CA ALA A 113 -5.97 0.90 -9.54
C ALA A 113 -6.83 1.04 -10.81
N GLY A 114 -6.78 2.22 -11.41
CA GLY A 114 -7.61 2.54 -12.57
C GLY A 114 -7.10 3.74 -13.39
N PRO A 115 -7.83 4.14 -14.41
CA PRO A 115 -9.12 3.59 -14.87
C PRO A 115 -8.98 2.19 -15.52
N ALA A 116 -10.10 1.48 -15.64
CA ALA A 116 -10.11 0.10 -16.15
C ALA A 116 -9.49 -0.04 -17.54
N ASP A 117 -9.73 0.94 -18.42
CA ASP A 117 -9.17 0.95 -19.78
C ASP A 117 -7.65 1.04 -19.76
N ALA A 118 -7.07 1.90 -18.92
CA ALA A 118 -5.62 2.00 -18.78
C ALA A 118 -5.01 0.69 -18.24
N MET A 119 -5.66 0.05 -17.26
CA MET A 119 -5.22 -1.25 -16.73
C MET A 119 -5.29 -2.34 -17.82
N SER A 120 -6.34 -2.34 -18.64
CA SER A 120 -6.49 -3.29 -19.76
C SER A 120 -5.39 -3.09 -20.82
N GLN A 121 -5.05 -1.84 -21.13
CA GLN A 121 -3.94 -1.52 -22.05
C GLN A 121 -2.58 -1.97 -21.49
N LEU A 122 -2.34 -1.80 -20.18
CA LEU A 122 -1.12 -2.28 -19.53
C LEU A 122 -1.04 -3.82 -19.58
N VAL A 123 -2.14 -4.52 -19.37
CA VAL A 123 -2.19 -5.98 -19.53
C VAL A 123 -1.87 -6.40 -20.97
N ALA A 124 -2.39 -5.66 -21.96
CA ALA A 124 -2.15 -5.95 -23.38
C ALA A 124 -0.74 -5.56 -23.86
N SER A 125 0.02 -4.79 -23.10
CA SER A 125 1.36 -4.31 -23.51
C SER A 125 2.43 -5.41 -23.59
N GLY A 126 2.17 -6.58 -23.02
CA GLY A 126 3.13 -7.68 -22.92
C GLY A 126 4.13 -7.54 -21.77
N ILE A 127 4.16 -6.42 -21.07
CA ILE A 127 4.95 -6.27 -19.84
C ILE A 127 4.23 -7.01 -18.69
N PRO A 128 4.93 -7.84 -17.90
CA PRO A 128 4.33 -8.48 -16.74
C PRO A 128 3.70 -7.45 -15.81
N ILE A 129 2.40 -7.59 -15.54
CA ILE A 129 1.67 -6.80 -14.55
C ILE A 129 1.06 -7.75 -13.52
N VAL A 130 1.31 -7.48 -12.24
CA VAL A 130 0.79 -8.22 -11.10
C VAL A 130 -0.18 -7.33 -10.34
N PHE A 131 -1.42 -7.76 -10.22
CA PHE A 131 -2.40 -7.09 -9.37
C PHE A 131 -2.27 -7.60 -7.93
N VAL A 132 -2.30 -6.64 -7.01
CA VAL A 132 -2.07 -6.84 -5.58
C VAL A 132 -3.38 -6.57 -4.83
N ASP A 133 -3.77 -7.48 -3.96
CA ASP A 133 -5.00 -7.39 -3.17
C ASP A 133 -5.07 -6.09 -2.36
N SER A 134 -6.20 -5.39 -2.39
CA SER A 134 -6.47 -4.15 -1.66
C SER A 134 -7.42 -4.31 -0.48
N THR A 135 -7.74 -5.54 -0.08
CA THR A 135 -8.63 -5.80 1.06
C THR A 135 -8.11 -5.11 2.32
N PRO A 136 -8.94 -4.28 3.00
CA PRO A 136 -8.51 -3.52 4.17
C PRO A 136 -8.68 -4.36 5.46
N SER A 137 -7.78 -5.33 5.67
CA SER A 137 -7.77 -6.17 6.87
C SER A 137 -6.36 -6.52 7.33
N PRO A 138 -6.14 -6.85 8.62
CA PRO A 138 -4.85 -7.29 9.14
C PRO A 138 -4.26 -8.48 8.36
N ASP A 139 -5.06 -9.52 8.11
CA ASP A 139 -4.61 -10.72 7.41
C ASP A 139 -4.20 -10.41 5.96
N ALA A 140 -4.96 -9.54 5.28
CA ALA A 140 -4.62 -9.11 3.92
C ALA A 140 -3.31 -8.29 3.88
N ILE A 141 -3.00 -7.49 4.88
CA ILE A 141 -1.72 -6.76 4.98
C ILE A 141 -0.56 -7.76 5.10
N ILE A 142 -0.69 -8.76 5.96
CA ILE A 142 0.33 -9.80 6.17
C ILE A 142 0.52 -10.61 4.89
N GLY A 143 -0.58 -11.10 4.30
CA GLY A 143 -0.55 -11.87 3.06
C GLY A 143 0.06 -11.10 1.89
N ARG A 144 -0.32 -9.82 1.72
CA ARG A 144 0.23 -8.91 0.72
C ARG A 144 1.73 -8.66 0.91
N THR A 145 2.17 -8.48 2.16
CA THR A 145 3.60 -8.32 2.48
C THR A 145 4.41 -9.54 2.05
N GLN A 146 3.95 -10.73 2.39
CA GLN A 146 4.59 -11.99 1.99
C GLN A 146 4.55 -12.21 0.48
N PHE A 147 3.42 -11.89 -0.15
CA PHE A 147 3.26 -11.98 -1.59
C PHE A 147 4.23 -11.07 -2.35
N LEU A 148 4.30 -9.79 -1.96
CA LEU A 148 5.25 -8.83 -2.55
C LEU A 148 6.70 -9.24 -2.32
N ALA A 149 7.04 -9.76 -1.13
CA ALA A 149 8.37 -10.28 -0.85
C ALA A 149 8.74 -11.42 -1.81
N LYS A 150 7.82 -12.34 -2.07
CA LYS A 150 7.99 -13.39 -3.08
C LYS A 150 8.16 -12.77 -4.47
N VAL A 151 7.40 -11.75 -4.85
CA VAL A 151 7.49 -11.10 -6.16
C VAL A 151 8.85 -10.45 -6.39
N VAL A 152 9.51 -9.91 -5.37
CA VAL A 152 10.80 -9.20 -5.50
C VAL A 152 12.00 -10.00 -4.98
N ASN A 153 11.87 -11.32 -4.75
CA ASN A 153 12.93 -12.20 -4.20
C ASN A 153 13.51 -11.71 -2.85
N ARG A 154 12.60 -11.41 -1.90
CA ARG A 154 12.96 -10.95 -0.54
C ARG A 154 12.16 -11.71 0.53
N GLU A 155 11.96 -13.03 0.35
CA GLU A 155 11.07 -13.84 1.18
C GLU A 155 11.48 -13.82 2.66
N GLN A 156 12.77 -13.83 2.97
CA GLN A 156 13.25 -13.75 4.35
C GLN A 156 12.89 -12.39 4.99
N ALA A 157 13.13 -11.29 4.28
CA ALA A 157 12.72 -9.95 4.73
C ALA A 157 11.20 -9.85 4.88
N GLY A 158 10.45 -10.48 3.96
CA GLY A 158 9.00 -10.58 4.01
C GLY A 158 8.48 -11.29 5.25
N THR A 159 9.09 -12.42 5.61
CA THR A 159 8.74 -13.16 6.83
C THR A 159 8.98 -12.30 8.08
N GLN A 160 10.14 -11.64 8.16
CA GLN A 160 10.46 -10.76 9.28
C GLN A 160 9.51 -9.56 9.39
N LEU A 161 9.21 -8.92 8.25
CA LEU A 161 8.26 -7.79 8.21
C LEU A 161 6.83 -8.23 8.59
N ALA A 162 6.38 -9.38 8.12
CA ALA A 162 5.07 -9.94 8.47
C ALA A 162 4.95 -10.22 9.98
N GLN A 163 6.02 -10.74 10.61
CA GLN A 163 6.07 -10.96 12.05
C GLN A 163 6.02 -9.64 12.84
N ASP A 164 6.78 -8.61 12.41
CA ASP A 164 6.74 -7.28 13.02
C ASP A 164 5.33 -6.67 12.94
N ILE A 165 4.68 -6.75 11.78
CA ILE A 165 3.30 -6.29 11.58
C ILE A 165 2.34 -7.03 12.53
N GLN A 166 2.47 -8.36 12.66
CA GLN A 166 1.64 -9.17 13.54
C GLN A 166 1.80 -8.77 15.01
N GLN A 167 3.05 -8.55 15.45
CA GLN A 167 3.34 -8.10 16.82
C GLN A 167 2.69 -6.74 17.11
N LYS A 168 2.74 -5.80 16.15
CA LYS A 168 2.12 -4.49 16.30
C LYS A 168 0.58 -4.55 16.32
N PHE A 169 -0.04 -5.47 15.59
CA PHE A 169 -1.47 -5.73 15.72
C PHE A 169 -1.83 -6.31 17.09
N SER A 170 -0.98 -7.17 17.64
CA SER A 170 -1.17 -7.67 19.02
C SER A 170 -1.12 -6.53 20.04
N ALA A 171 -0.12 -5.63 19.92
CA ALA A 171 -0.02 -4.45 20.78
C ALA A 171 -1.23 -3.50 20.67
N LEU A 172 -1.78 -3.32 19.46
CA LEU A 172 -3.02 -2.57 19.25
C LEU A 172 -4.20 -3.25 19.99
N LYS A 173 -4.30 -4.56 19.87
CA LYS A 173 -5.35 -5.33 20.58
C LYS A 173 -5.23 -5.18 22.09
N ASP A 174 -4.03 -5.35 22.66
CA ASP A 174 -3.77 -5.22 24.08
C ASP A 174 -4.13 -3.82 24.59
N TRP A 175 -3.79 -2.79 23.82
CA TRP A 175 -4.18 -1.42 24.14
C TRP A 175 -5.70 -1.25 24.17
N ARG A 176 -6.42 -1.77 23.18
CA ARG A 176 -7.88 -1.70 23.10
C ARG A 176 -8.57 -2.45 24.23
N ASP A 177 -8.03 -3.61 24.62
CA ASP A 177 -8.58 -4.42 25.71
C ASP A 177 -8.50 -3.69 27.08
N THR A 178 -7.54 -2.75 27.20
CA THR A 178 -7.39 -1.91 28.41
C THR A 178 -8.11 -0.55 28.31
N HIS A 179 -8.64 -0.20 27.14
CA HIS A 179 -9.32 1.08 26.85
C HIS A 179 -10.67 0.81 26.18
N ALA A 180 -11.67 0.44 27.01
CA ALA A 180 -12.96 -0.10 26.54
C ALA A 180 -13.90 0.93 25.87
N ALA A 181 -13.49 2.20 25.69
CA ALA A 181 -14.30 3.19 24.99
C ALA A 181 -14.47 2.83 23.50
N SER A 182 -15.69 2.99 23.00
CA SER A 182 -16.03 2.74 21.59
C SER A 182 -16.74 3.97 21.00
N PRO A 183 -16.00 5.06 20.77
CA PRO A 183 -16.59 6.31 20.30
C PRO A 183 -17.29 6.16 18.95
N ARG A 184 -18.35 6.93 18.75
CA ARG A 184 -19.12 7.01 17.53
C ARG A 184 -18.40 7.92 16.54
N VAL A 185 -17.79 7.37 15.52
CA VAL A 185 -16.93 8.09 14.57
C VAL A 185 -17.60 8.21 13.22
N LEU A 186 -17.56 9.38 12.62
CA LEU A 186 -17.91 9.60 11.22
C LEU A 186 -16.66 10.06 10.46
N PHE A 187 -16.25 9.28 9.45
CA PHE A 187 -15.19 9.73 8.55
C PHE A 187 -15.76 10.61 7.44
N ILE A 188 -15.14 11.76 7.22
CA ILE A 188 -15.46 12.69 6.14
C ILE A 188 -14.25 12.82 5.22
N MET A 189 -14.42 12.39 3.96
CA MET A 189 -13.37 12.42 2.93
C MET A 189 -13.11 13.86 2.44
N ARG A 190 -14.18 14.62 2.20
CA ARG A 190 -14.17 16.00 1.72
C ARG A 190 -15.55 16.64 1.84
N MET A 191 -15.59 17.95 1.67
CA MET A 191 -16.84 18.69 1.45
C MET A 191 -17.08 18.85 -0.05
N THR A 192 -18.32 18.71 -0.49
CA THR A 192 -18.75 18.93 -1.88
C THR A 192 -20.06 19.73 -1.85
N ASN A 193 -20.03 20.97 -2.31
CA ASN A 193 -21.17 21.89 -2.26
C ASN A 193 -21.78 21.98 -0.84
N ASN A 194 -20.93 22.20 0.15
CA ASN A 194 -21.24 22.24 1.59
C ASN A 194 -21.87 20.95 2.14
N ARG A 195 -21.72 19.83 1.45
CA ARG A 195 -22.19 18.53 1.92
C ARG A 195 -21.01 17.60 2.18
N PRO A 196 -20.93 16.97 3.36
CA PRO A 196 -19.84 16.02 3.65
C PRO A 196 -20.00 14.74 2.85
N LEU A 197 -18.91 14.31 2.19
CA LEU A 197 -18.77 12.98 1.60
C LEU A 197 -18.28 12.02 2.68
N ALA A 198 -19.21 11.26 3.26
CA ALA A 198 -18.94 10.38 4.39
C ALA A 198 -18.69 8.93 3.95
N ALA A 199 -17.89 8.22 4.75
CA ALA A 199 -17.57 6.81 4.53
C ALA A 199 -18.57 5.88 5.24
N GLY A 200 -19.17 4.98 4.47
CA GLY A 200 -19.96 3.87 4.94
C GLY A 200 -19.17 2.55 4.98
N ARG A 201 -19.90 1.44 5.14
CA ARG A 201 -19.30 0.10 5.13
C ARG A 201 -18.62 -0.22 3.79
N GLY A 202 -17.63 -1.12 3.86
CA GLY A 202 -16.85 -1.54 2.71
C GLY A 202 -15.78 -0.55 2.27
N THR A 203 -15.53 0.49 3.07
CA THR A 203 -14.44 1.45 2.84
C THR A 203 -13.25 1.19 3.75
N ALA A 204 -12.06 1.64 3.35
CA ALA A 204 -10.88 1.60 4.20
C ALA A 204 -11.08 2.41 5.49
N ALA A 205 -11.82 3.53 5.41
CA ALA A 205 -12.15 4.33 6.59
C ALA A 205 -13.01 3.56 7.60
N ASP A 206 -14.03 2.84 7.14
CA ASP A 206 -14.83 1.95 7.98
C ASP A 206 -13.96 0.89 8.67
N ALA A 207 -13.07 0.27 7.92
CA ALA A 207 -12.19 -0.76 8.45
C ALA A 207 -11.21 -0.22 9.50
N VAL A 208 -10.58 0.94 9.27
CA VAL A 208 -9.61 1.51 10.23
C VAL A 208 -10.29 2.04 11.50
N ILE A 209 -11.50 2.62 11.39
CA ILE A 209 -12.29 3.04 12.57
C ILE A 209 -12.56 1.82 13.48
N ARG A 210 -13.04 0.71 12.92
CA ARG A 210 -13.28 -0.53 13.67
C ARG A 210 -11.99 -1.12 14.23
N LEU A 211 -10.92 -1.09 13.43
CA LEU A 211 -9.61 -1.57 13.86
C LEU A 211 -9.08 -0.78 15.07
N ALA A 212 -9.29 0.53 15.09
CA ALA A 212 -8.93 1.40 16.19
C ALA A 212 -9.89 1.33 17.41
N GLY A 213 -10.99 0.58 17.33
CA GLY A 213 -11.96 0.41 18.42
C GLY A 213 -13.15 1.36 18.38
N GLY A 214 -13.27 2.23 17.36
CA GLY A 214 -14.43 3.08 17.17
C GLY A 214 -15.60 2.39 16.48
N VAL A 215 -16.78 2.99 16.57
CA VAL A 215 -17.99 2.60 15.85
C VAL A 215 -18.22 3.56 14.68
N ASN A 216 -18.16 3.07 13.45
CA ASN A 216 -18.49 3.90 12.29
C ASN A 216 -20.01 4.16 12.25
N VAL A 217 -20.45 5.38 12.52
CA VAL A 217 -21.87 5.75 12.48
C VAL A 217 -22.43 5.82 11.07
N GLY A 218 -21.57 5.85 10.04
CA GLY A 218 -21.94 5.75 8.63
C GLY A 218 -22.12 4.31 8.13
N ALA A 219 -22.03 3.28 8.98
CA ALA A 219 -22.00 1.88 8.56
C ALA A 219 -23.26 1.39 7.80
N ASP A 220 -24.40 2.08 7.94
CA ASP A 220 -25.61 1.78 7.17
C ASP A 220 -25.51 2.25 5.70
N LEU A 221 -24.56 3.15 5.41
CA LEU A 221 -24.26 3.58 4.05
C LEU A 221 -23.35 2.55 3.37
N GLN A 222 -23.48 2.36 2.05
CA GLN A 222 -22.56 1.56 1.27
C GLN A 222 -21.58 2.46 0.52
N GLY A 223 -20.27 2.26 0.74
CA GLY A 223 -19.22 3.07 0.11
C GLY A 223 -19.22 4.52 0.61
N TYR A 224 -18.88 5.46 -0.26
CA TYR A 224 -18.89 6.89 0.09
C TYR A 224 -20.19 7.53 -0.37
N LYS A 225 -20.84 8.31 0.53
CA LYS A 225 -22.12 8.99 0.26
C LYS A 225 -22.10 10.44 0.73
N LEU A 226 -22.68 11.31 -0.08
CA LEU A 226 -22.95 12.70 0.32
C LEU A 226 -24.08 12.73 1.33
N LEU A 227 -23.83 13.30 2.49
CA LEU A 227 -24.84 13.53 3.52
C LEU A 227 -25.47 14.91 3.36
N ASN A 228 -26.72 15.05 3.80
CA ASN A 228 -27.32 16.34 4.10
C ASN A 228 -27.17 16.64 5.60
N THR A 229 -27.50 17.88 5.98
CA THR A 229 -27.39 18.36 7.37
C THR A 229 -28.23 17.51 8.34
N GLU A 230 -29.44 17.12 7.95
CA GLU A 230 -30.33 16.29 8.77
C GLU A 230 -29.72 14.91 9.05
N SER A 231 -29.16 14.26 8.01
CA SER A 231 -28.45 12.99 8.16
C SER A 231 -27.25 13.10 9.10
N LEU A 232 -26.47 14.19 9.00
CA LEU A 232 -25.32 14.43 9.87
C LEU A 232 -25.75 14.52 11.33
N VAL A 233 -26.81 15.29 11.61
CA VAL A 233 -27.37 15.45 12.98
C VAL A 233 -27.92 14.11 13.51
N THR A 234 -28.63 13.36 12.67
CA THR A 234 -29.23 12.06 13.03
C THR A 234 -28.18 11.01 13.38
N LEU A 235 -27.05 11.01 12.68
CA LEU A 235 -25.94 10.07 12.92
C LEU A 235 -25.26 10.30 14.29
N LYS A 236 -25.38 11.49 14.89
CA LYS A 236 -24.82 11.82 16.23
C LYS A 236 -23.39 11.34 16.42
N PRO A 237 -22.42 11.73 15.58
CA PRO A 237 -21.02 11.37 15.78
C PRO A 237 -20.48 12.04 17.05
N ASP A 238 -19.68 11.31 17.83
CA ASP A 238 -18.89 11.85 18.94
C ASP A 238 -17.60 12.48 18.42
N ILE A 239 -17.08 11.95 17.30
CA ILE A 239 -15.83 12.37 16.67
C ILE A 239 -16.02 12.40 15.16
N ILE A 240 -15.51 13.48 14.52
CA ILE A 240 -15.26 13.49 13.08
C ILE A 240 -13.81 13.09 12.83
N LEU A 241 -13.61 12.10 11.96
CA LEU A 241 -12.30 11.72 11.45
C LEU A 241 -12.17 12.24 10.01
N THR A 242 -11.04 12.85 9.67
CA THR A 242 -10.77 13.33 8.32
C THR A 242 -9.27 13.24 8.00
N MET A 243 -8.93 13.52 6.74
CA MET A 243 -7.53 13.60 6.33
C MET A 243 -7.02 15.03 6.43
N ASN A 244 -5.74 15.19 6.78
CA ASN A 244 -5.06 16.48 6.81
C ASN A 244 -4.61 16.97 5.42
N GLN A 245 -4.78 16.14 4.38
CA GLN A 245 -4.41 16.43 2.99
C GLN A 245 -5.67 16.66 2.14
N GLY A 246 -5.63 17.70 1.36
CA GLY A 246 -6.65 17.99 0.35
C GLY A 246 -7.17 19.41 0.43
N GLY A 247 -6.60 20.31 -0.27
CA GLY A 247 -6.97 21.63 -0.80
C GLY A 247 -8.06 22.47 -0.12
N GLU A 248 -9.01 21.89 0.57
CA GLU A 248 -10.06 22.55 1.31
C GLU A 248 -9.89 22.29 2.81
N ASP A 249 -9.96 23.32 3.60
CA ASP A 249 -9.96 23.20 5.05
C ASP A 249 -11.30 22.60 5.53
N ILE A 250 -11.37 21.26 5.50
CA ILE A 250 -12.56 20.50 5.93
C ILE A 250 -12.96 20.90 7.36
N ARG A 251 -11.98 21.09 8.23
CA ARG A 251 -12.21 21.53 9.60
C ARG A 251 -12.94 22.87 9.67
N LYS A 252 -12.50 23.85 8.87
CA LYS A 252 -13.12 25.16 8.81
C LYS A 252 -14.55 25.08 8.28
N ALA A 253 -14.73 24.32 7.20
CA ALA A 253 -16.06 24.12 6.61
C ALA A 253 -17.03 23.47 7.60
N LEU A 254 -16.57 22.43 8.34
CA LEU A 254 -17.39 21.78 9.37
C LEU A 254 -17.74 22.71 10.53
N LEU A 255 -16.77 23.46 11.05
CA LEU A 255 -17.01 24.40 12.15
C LEU A 255 -17.96 25.53 11.76
N SER A 256 -18.13 25.81 10.48
CA SER A 256 -19.08 26.78 9.93
C SER A 256 -20.44 26.16 9.59
N ASP A 257 -20.60 24.85 9.65
CA ASP A 257 -21.85 24.16 9.32
C ASP A 257 -22.79 24.13 10.54
N PRO A 258 -24.02 24.72 10.45
CA PRO A 258 -24.96 24.71 11.56
C PRO A 258 -25.35 23.32 12.03
N GLY A 259 -25.45 22.36 11.11
CA GLY A 259 -25.79 20.97 11.45
C GLY A 259 -24.67 20.27 12.22
N PHE A 260 -23.41 20.57 11.90
CA PHE A 260 -22.30 20.04 12.67
C PHE A 260 -22.35 20.50 14.12
N SER A 261 -22.65 21.79 14.38
CA SER A 261 -22.74 22.34 15.74
C SER A 261 -23.80 21.66 16.62
N LEU A 262 -24.80 21.00 16.01
CA LEU A 262 -25.84 20.25 16.72
C LEU A 262 -25.42 18.80 17.05
N THR A 263 -24.29 18.33 16.55
CA THR A 263 -23.77 17.01 16.87
C THR A 263 -22.93 17.01 18.15
N PRO A 264 -22.76 15.88 18.83
CA PRO A 264 -21.81 15.77 19.96
C PRO A 264 -20.39 16.18 19.56
N ALA A 265 -19.93 15.76 18.36
CA ALA A 265 -18.62 16.15 17.82
C ALA A 265 -18.51 17.67 17.63
N GLY A 266 -19.56 18.34 17.15
CA GLY A 266 -19.57 19.78 16.94
C GLY A 266 -19.52 20.56 18.24
N GLN A 267 -20.29 20.14 19.25
CA GLN A 267 -20.31 20.74 20.58
C GLN A 267 -18.93 20.68 21.27
N LYS A 268 -18.21 19.57 21.10
CA LYS A 268 -16.85 19.37 21.65
C LYS A 268 -15.75 19.82 20.70
N LYS A 269 -16.07 20.21 19.47
CA LYS A 269 -15.10 20.45 18.37
C LYS A 269 -14.16 19.26 18.15
N ALA A 270 -14.67 18.06 18.35
CA ALA A 270 -13.92 16.80 18.30
C ALA A 270 -13.68 16.39 16.84
N ILE A 271 -12.67 16.97 16.22
CA ILE A 271 -12.21 16.66 14.86
C ILE A 271 -10.80 16.12 14.95
N VAL A 272 -10.62 14.86 14.53
CA VAL A 272 -9.33 14.15 14.43
C VAL A 272 -8.88 14.15 12.99
N GLU A 273 -7.62 14.50 12.76
CA GLU A 273 -7.02 14.59 11.43
C GLU A 273 -5.79 13.69 11.36
N MET A 274 -5.67 12.91 10.29
CA MET A 274 -4.51 12.05 10.04
C MET A 274 -4.07 12.14 8.58
N GLU A 275 -2.81 11.77 8.31
CA GLU A 275 -2.29 11.66 6.94
C GLU A 275 -3.04 10.56 6.17
N GLY A 276 -3.47 10.87 4.92
CA GLY A 276 -4.42 10.05 4.18
C GLY A 276 -3.93 8.64 3.86
N GLU A 277 -2.71 8.49 3.35
CA GLU A 277 -2.18 7.16 3.02
C GLU A 277 -1.90 6.33 4.29
N ARG A 278 -1.41 6.98 5.34
CA ARG A 278 -1.21 6.31 6.64
C ARG A 278 -2.51 5.80 7.23
N LEU A 279 -3.61 6.56 7.05
CA LEU A 279 -4.94 6.21 7.58
C LEU A 279 -5.64 5.15 6.73
N LEU A 280 -5.59 5.27 5.39
CA LEU A 280 -6.43 4.52 4.47
C LEU A 280 -5.67 3.51 3.60
N GLY A 281 -4.34 3.55 3.59
CA GLY A 281 -3.52 2.74 2.70
C GLY A 281 -3.51 1.24 3.02
N PHE A 282 -3.75 0.88 4.27
CA PHE A 282 -3.67 -0.51 4.73
C PHE A 282 -2.36 -1.19 4.36
N GLY A 283 -1.26 -0.47 4.56
CA GLY A 283 0.12 -0.94 4.38
C GLY A 283 0.76 -1.46 5.68
N PRO A 284 2.07 -1.71 5.66
CA PRO A 284 2.82 -2.18 6.82
C PRO A 284 2.73 -1.28 8.08
N ARG A 285 2.42 0.04 7.92
CA ARG A 285 2.25 0.98 9.04
C ARG A 285 0.83 1.03 9.62
N THR A 286 -0.11 0.25 9.09
CA THR A 286 -1.51 0.30 9.54
C THR A 286 -1.69 0.00 11.03
N PRO A 287 -0.99 -0.97 11.67
CA PRO A 287 -1.19 -1.20 13.10
C PRO A 287 -0.79 0.00 13.96
N GLU A 288 0.31 0.69 13.63
CA GLU A 288 0.71 1.92 14.31
C GLU A 288 -0.28 3.06 14.05
N ALA A 289 -0.75 3.20 12.80
CA ALA A 289 -1.75 4.21 12.45
C ALA A 289 -3.07 4.00 13.21
N ALA A 290 -3.52 2.75 13.32
CA ALA A 290 -4.73 2.41 14.06
C ALA A 290 -4.57 2.64 15.58
N LEU A 291 -3.38 2.37 16.14
CA LEU A 291 -3.08 2.66 17.54
C LEU A 291 -3.06 4.18 17.81
N ASP A 292 -2.46 4.95 16.91
CA ASP A 292 -2.46 6.41 17.02
C ASP A 292 -3.88 6.97 16.88
N LEU A 293 -4.69 6.44 15.95
CA LEU A 293 -6.09 6.81 15.83
C LEU A 293 -6.85 6.50 17.13
N ALA A 294 -6.65 5.32 17.71
CA ALA A 294 -7.28 4.92 18.97
C ALA A 294 -6.95 5.91 20.11
N ARG A 295 -5.68 6.31 20.22
CA ARG A 295 -5.23 7.30 21.22
C ARG A 295 -5.82 8.70 20.96
N LEU A 296 -5.87 9.12 19.70
CA LEU A 296 -6.47 10.41 19.32
C LEU A 296 -7.96 10.44 19.61
N MET A 297 -8.67 9.34 19.35
CA MET A 297 -10.09 9.22 19.69
C MET A 297 -10.32 9.31 21.21
N ALA A 298 -9.54 8.58 22.02
CA ALA A 298 -9.63 8.63 23.48
C ALA A 298 -9.38 10.06 24.02
N LYS A 299 -8.40 10.79 23.45
CA LYS A 299 -8.14 12.18 23.81
C LYS A 299 -9.29 13.11 23.40
N ALA A 300 -9.91 12.88 22.25
CA ALA A 300 -11.00 13.72 21.75
C ALA A 300 -12.31 13.55 22.54
N GLU A 301 -12.53 12.40 23.17
CA GLU A 301 -13.67 12.16 24.07
C GLU A 301 -13.53 12.93 25.40
N HIS A 302 -12.30 13.13 25.86
CA HIS A 302 -11.98 13.82 27.11
C HIS A 302 -11.07 15.02 26.87
N PRO A 303 -11.58 16.11 26.23
CA PRO A 303 -10.77 17.32 26.05
C PRO A 303 -10.41 17.88 27.44
N ALA A 304 -9.11 18.20 27.62
CA ALA A 304 -8.58 18.75 28.87
C ALA A 304 -9.13 20.16 29.14
#